data_35ce2df2c3876e44eaa827380cadd92b
#
_entry.id   35ce2df2c3876e44eaa827380cadd92b
#
_cell.length_a   1.000
_cell.length_b   1.000
_cell.length_c   1.000
_cell.angle_alpha   90.00
_cell.angle_beta   90.00
_cell.angle_gamma   90.00
#
_symmetry.space_group_name_H-M   'P 1'
#
loop_
_entity.id
_entity.type
_entity.pdbx_description
1 polymer ?
#
loop_
_entity_poly.entity_id
_entity_poly.type
_entity_poly.pdbx_seq_one_letter_code
_entity_poly.pdbx_strand_id
1 'polypeptide(L)'
;MTDDKNLKEVFSDVYTNWRFGGWPESKSGGGSTLDNTELLRQQLRKFIKDRNIKSVVDAPCGDFNWMKEIVYGFESYTGVDIVPELIQTNQKYSNDIIKFIELDITTDPIPDADLLLVRDIFGHLSLEDGKKIVQNILKSNCKYLLSTTWYNINDPEFYKSHTNHEVETGQFYTVCLLSEPFNFPEPELYLLDTDNVDDKDKGNRKGLALWDIAKLKESMTIVPKMKVADDLTIVTGLWDINRTGRDFSHYIENFKKFLNIPVNMFIYIPRDLEYLVWENRHRTKTNTHVRVFELSDIKNNFYAPFWEKTQEIRTSPNWYNKTGEHGWLKTSPQATLEYYNPIVQSKMFMLHDAKVMNVFDTDYFLWLDAGITNT
;
A
#
# COMPACT_ATOMS: atom_id res chain seq x y z
N MET A 1 -1.34 -26.31 20.56
CA MET A 1 -0.82 -25.29 21.51
C MET A 1 0.47 -24.79 20.88
N THR A 2 0.41 -23.70 20.14
CA THR A 2 1.62 -23.00 19.66
C THR A 2 2.19 -22.29 20.86
N ASP A 3 3.42 -22.68 21.27
CA ASP A 3 4.18 -21.94 22.27
C ASP A 3 4.35 -20.51 21.76
N ASP A 4 3.70 -19.58 22.42
CA ASP A 4 3.75 -18.13 22.15
C ASP A 4 5.09 -17.59 22.68
N LYS A 5 6.20 -18.02 22.05
CA LYS A 5 7.53 -17.50 22.38
C LYS A 5 7.59 -16.04 21.97
N ASN A 6 7.99 -15.16 22.91
CA ASN A 6 8.18 -13.76 22.58
C ASN A 6 9.43 -13.57 21.68
N LEU A 7 9.53 -12.45 20.97
CA LEU A 7 10.62 -12.16 20.03
C LEU A 7 12.01 -12.33 20.68
N LYS A 8 12.16 -11.87 21.91
CA LYS A 8 13.42 -11.97 22.67
C LYS A 8 13.87 -13.43 22.88
N GLU A 9 12.94 -14.32 23.22
CA GLU A 9 13.24 -15.74 23.41
C GLU A 9 13.64 -16.40 22.08
N VAL A 10 12.94 -16.09 20.99
CA VAL A 10 13.24 -16.63 19.67
C VAL A 10 14.62 -16.20 19.20
N PHE A 11 14.93 -14.90 19.23
CA PHE A 11 16.24 -14.41 18.77
C PHE A 11 17.38 -14.75 19.70
N SER A 12 17.15 -14.88 21.01
CA SER A 12 18.14 -15.44 21.94
C SER A 12 18.49 -16.89 21.62
N ASP A 13 17.48 -17.71 21.28
CA ASP A 13 17.69 -19.09 20.84
C ASP A 13 18.45 -19.15 19.51
N VAL A 14 18.09 -18.29 18.54
CA VAL A 14 18.78 -18.16 17.24
C VAL A 14 20.26 -17.80 17.47
N TYR A 15 20.55 -16.84 18.32
CA TYR A 15 21.92 -16.39 18.63
C TYR A 15 22.72 -17.47 19.34
N THR A 16 22.16 -18.12 20.38
CA THR A 16 22.81 -19.13 21.20
C THR A 16 23.11 -20.38 20.38
N ASN A 17 22.19 -20.81 19.54
CA ASN A 17 22.29 -22.04 18.76
C ASN A 17 22.82 -21.84 17.32
N TRP A 18 23.33 -20.65 16.99
CA TRP A 18 23.93 -20.33 15.68
C TRP A 18 23.01 -20.65 14.49
N ARG A 19 21.71 -20.41 14.63
CA ARG A 19 20.71 -20.83 13.62
C ARG A 19 20.82 -20.07 12.30
N PHE A 20 21.44 -18.89 12.26
CA PHE A 20 21.72 -18.15 11.02
C PHE A 20 22.93 -18.71 10.24
N GLY A 21 23.39 -19.89 10.58
CA GLY A 21 24.51 -20.60 9.95
C GLY A 21 25.79 -20.48 10.76
N GLY A 22 26.55 -21.57 10.78
CA GLY A 22 27.80 -21.68 11.55
C GLY A 22 28.99 -20.97 10.91
N TRP A 23 28.88 -19.68 10.64
CA TRP A 23 29.98 -18.86 10.12
C TRP A 23 30.92 -18.49 11.28
N PRO A 24 32.17 -18.96 11.28
CA PRO A 24 33.08 -18.73 12.42
C PRO A 24 33.34 -17.25 12.71
N GLU A 25 33.19 -16.40 11.69
CA GLU A 25 33.46 -14.96 11.79
C GLU A 25 32.32 -14.18 12.43
N SER A 26 31.06 -14.55 12.17
CA SER A 26 29.89 -13.79 12.62
C SER A 26 28.74 -14.68 13.05
N LYS A 27 28.25 -14.46 14.27
CA LYS A 27 27.03 -15.11 14.79
C LYS A 27 25.75 -14.56 14.17
N SER A 28 25.81 -13.36 13.62
CA SER A 28 24.69 -12.73 12.89
C SER A 28 24.50 -13.29 11.47
N GLY A 29 25.24 -14.35 11.13
CA GLY A 29 25.12 -15.06 9.86
C GLY A 29 26.05 -14.60 8.75
N GLY A 30 26.05 -15.33 7.64
CA GLY A 30 26.96 -15.08 6.51
C GLY A 30 26.84 -13.68 5.89
N GLY A 31 25.64 -13.10 5.91
CA GLY A 31 25.42 -11.73 5.43
C GLY A 31 26.15 -10.65 6.23
N SER A 32 26.68 -10.99 7.42
CA SER A 32 27.42 -10.07 8.30
C SER A 32 28.92 -10.31 8.32
N THR A 33 29.44 -11.15 7.42
CA THR A 33 30.90 -11.33 7.25
C THR A 33 31.54 -10.12 6.57
N LEU A 34 32.83 -9.93 6.78
CA LEU A 34 33.55 -8.81 6.17
C LEU A 34 33.59 -8.90 4.66
N ASP A 35 33.74 -10.09 4.11
CA ASP A 35 33.72 -10.30 2.64
C ASP A 35 32.36 -9.90 2.05
N ASN A 36 31.27 -10.41 2.62
CA ASN A 36 29.92 -10.12 2.10
C ASN A 36 29.46 -8.67 2.32
N THR A 37 30.09 -7.93 3.20
CA THR A 37 29.74 -6.51 3.50
C THR A 37 30.75 -5.53 2.90
N GLU A 38 31.76 -5.95 2.14
CA GLU A 38 32.79 -5.05 1.65
C GLU A 38 32.22 -3.93 0.77
N LEU A 39 31.42 -4.27 -0.23
CA LEU A 39 30.79 -3.28 -1.10
C LEU A 39 29.86 -2.35 -0.31
N LEU A 40 29.04 -2.89 0.57
CA LEU A 40 28.16 -2.10 1.41
C LEU A 40 28.94 -1.12 2.27
N ARG A 41 30.03 -1.56 2.93
CA ARG A 41 30.88 -0.70 3.75
C ARG A 41 31.52 0.44 2.95
N GLN A 42 31.95 0.19 1.72
CA GLN A 42 32.46 1.23 0.82
C GLN A 42 31.39 2.27 0.48
N GLN A 43 30.20 1.82 0.10
CA GLN A 43 29.06 2.70 -0.21
C GLN A 43 28.61 3.49 1.00
N LEU A 44 28.54 2.87 2.19
CA LEU A 44 28.14 3.54 3.44
C LEU A 44 29.13 4.63 3.84
N ARG A 45 30.43 4.39 3.75
CA ARG A 45 31.46 5.44 4.02
C ARG A 45 31.25 6.66 3.13
N LYS A 46 30.96 6.43 1.86
CA LYS A 46 30.66 7.53 0.91
C LYS A 46 29.35 8.23 1.28
N PHE A 47 28.30 7.48 1.55
CA PHE A 47 27.00 7.99 1.95
C PHE A 47 27.06 8.84 3.23
N ILE A 48 27.73 8.35 4.27
CA ILE A 48 27.94 9.06 5.54
C ILE A 48 28.58 10.43 5.29
N LYS A 49 29.63 10.46 4.47
CA LYS A 49 30.34 11.69 4.13
C LYS A 49 29.48 12.63 3.30
N ASP A 50 28.85 12.14 2.25
CA ASP A 50 28.09 12.95 1.29
C ASP A 50 26.84 13.58 1.93
N ARG A 51 26.23 12.89 2.88
CA ARG A 51 25.02 13.34 3.61
C ARG A 51 25.33 14.00 4.96
N ASN A 52 26.63 14.08 5.33
CA ASN A 52 27.07 14.61 6.63
C ASN A 52 26.32 13.95 7.81
N ILE A 53 26.25 12.60 7.79
CA ILE A 53 25.63 11.81 8.86
C ILE A 53 26.60 11.77 10.04
N LYS A 54 26.14 12.26 11.19
CA LYS A 54 26.97 12.35 12.42
C LYS A 54 26.61 11.27 13.43
N SER A 55 25.34 10.93 13.53
CA SER A 55 24.83 9.97 14.48
C SER A 55 24.07 8.84 13.81
N VAL A 56 24.23 7.62 14.32
CA VAL A 56 23.53 6.44 13.81
C VAL A 56 22.97 5.59 14.96
N VAL A 57 21.75 5.11 14.77
CA VAL A 57 21.16 3.98 15.49
C VAL A 57 21.13 2.79 14.56
N ASP A 58 21.74 1.70 14.96
CA ASP A 58 21.82 0.43 14.21
C ASP A 58 20.93 -0.61 14.91
N ALA A 59 19.83 -0.98 14.29
CA ALA A 59 18.74 -1.76 14.88
C ALA A 59 18.17 -2.84 13.91
N PRO A 60 18.52 -4.12 14.08
CA PRO A 60 19.41 -4.72 15.10
C PRO A 60 20.88 -4.57 14.73
N CYS A 61 21.73 -4.35 15.71
CA CYS A 61 23.17 -4.21 15.48
C CYS A 61 23.90 -5.55 15.33
N GLY A 62 23.27 -6.65 15.70
CA GLY A 62 23.89 -7.95 15.68
C GLY A 62 25.19 -8.00 16.48
N ASP A 63 26.14 -8.84 16.09
CA ASP A 63 27.42 -9.04 16.77
C ASP A 63 28.47 -7.95 16.45
N PHE A 64 28.03 -6.85 15.81
CA PHE A 64 28.90 -5.70 15.47
C PHE A 64 30.09 -6.05 14.54
N ASN A 65 30.08 -7.22 13.90
CA ASN A 65 31.26 -7.71 13.17
C ASN A 65 31.69 -6.78 12.02
N TRP A 66 30.78 -6.37 11.15
CA TRP A 66 31.12 -5.52 9.99
C TRP A 66 31.04 -4.02 10.31
N MET A 67 30.12 -3.61 11.20
CA MET A 67 29.94 -2.20 11.55
C MET A 67 31.16 -1.61 12.26
N LYS A 68 31.92 -2.40 13.04
CA LYS A 68 33.17 -1.97 13.69
C LYS A 68 34.19 -1.38 12.71
N GLU A 69 34.15 -1.78 11.42
CA GLU A 69 35.06 -1.32 10.37
C GLU A 69 34.73 0.09 9.85
N ILE A 70 33.52 0.59 10.11
CA ILE A 70 33.06 1.90 9.60
C ILE A 70 32.57 2.85 10.70
N VAL A 71 32.36 2.35 11.91
CA VAL A 71 31.74 3.10 13.02
C VAL A 71 32.45 4.43 13.34
N TYR A 72 33.74 4.52 13.15
CA TYR A 72 34.51 5.75 13.38
C TYR A 72 34.30 6.84 12.32
N GLY A 73 33.45 6.59 11.32
CA GLY A 73 32.92 7.61 10.43
C GLY A 73 31.82 8.47 11.04
N PHE A 74 31.28 8.06 12.18
CA PHE A 74 30.23 8.78 12.94
C PHE A 74 30.82 9.52 14.13
N GLU A 75 30.13 10.60 14.58
CA GLU A 75 30.41 11.25 15.86
C GLU A 75 29.76 10.47 17.04
N SER A 76 28.70 9.69 16.75
CA SER A 76 28.00 8.86 17.75
C SER A 76 27.36 7.65 17.07
N TYR A 77 27.52 6.49 17.70
CA TYR A 77 26.91 5.21 17.31
C TYR A 77 26.17 4.59 18.48
N THR A 78 24.93 4.17 18.24
CA THR A 78 24.15 3.40 19.21
C THR A 78 23.68 2.10 18.54
N GLY A 79 24.31 0.98 18.90
CA GLY A 79 23.88 -0.35 18.51
C GLY A 79 22.77 -0.84 19.46
N VAL A 80 21.65 -1.26 18.87
CA VAL A 80 20.53 -1.81 19.63
C VAL A 80 20.20 -3.21 19.14
N ASP A 81 19.85 -4.09 20.08
CA ASP A 81 19.39 -5.45 19.78
C ASP A 81 18.51 -5.96 20.90
N ILE A 82 17.60 -6.89 20.57
CA ILE A 82 16.69 -7.49 21.56
C ILE A 82 17.37 -8.58 22.39
N VAL A 83 18.53 -9.11 21.93
CA VAL A 83 19.27 -10.22 22.56
C VAL A 83 20.23 -9.71 23.62
N PRO A 84 19.95 -9.94 24.93
CA PRO A 84 20.77 -9.39 26.03
C PRO A 84 22.23 -9.87 26.02
N GLU A 85 22.46 -11.16 25.72
CA GLU A 85 23.80 -11.74 25.69
C GLU A 85 24.66 -11.13 24.57
N LEU A 86 24.05 -10.79 23.46
CA LEU A 86 24.69 -10.14 22.34
C LEU A 86 25.11 -8.71 22.73
N ILE A 87 24.21 -7.96 23.33
CA ILE A 87 24.50 -6.62 23.85
C ILE A 87 25.60 -6.65 24.90
N GLN A 88 25.54 -7.60 25.81
CA GLN A 88 26.61 -7.77 26.84
C GLN A 88 27.96 -8.06 26.18
N THR A 89 27.99 -8.91 25.16
CA THR A 89 29.22 -9.23 24.41
C THR A 89 29.77 -8.00 23.67
N ASN A 90 28.91 -7.17 23.13
CA ASN A 90 29.30 -5.95 22.42
C ASN A 90 29.79 -4.82 23.33
N GLN A 91 29.48 -4.83 24.64
CA GLN A 91 29.95 -3.81 25.59
C GLN A 91 31.48 -3.65 25.61
N LYS A 92 32.24 -4.68 25.23
CA LYS A 92 33.73 -4.57 25.13
C LYS A 92 34.17 -3.53 24.07
N TYR A 93 33.31 -3.11 23.16
CA TYR A 93 33.57 -2.07 22.15
C TYR A 93 33.06 -0.70 22.57
N SER A 94 32.32 -0.59 23.67
CA SER A 94 31.77 0.66 24.17
C SER A 94 32.85 1.67 24.54
N ASN A 95 32.60 2.93 24.18
CA ASN A 95 33.44 4.08 24.52
C ASN A 95 32.61 5.36 24.46
N ASP A 96 33.23 6.53 24.38
CA ASP A 96 32.53 7.82 24.34
C ASP A 96 31.65 7.98 23.08
N ILE A 97 32.00 7.31 21.99
CA ILE A 97 31.32 7.38 20.70
C ILE A 97 30.35 6.20 20.53
N ILE A 98 30.72 5.01 21.00
CA ILE A 98 30.03 3.74 20.74
C ILE A 98 29.28 3.29 22.00
N LYS A 99 27.98 3.07 21.86
CA LYS A 99 27.10 2.55 22.93
C LYS A 99 26.31 1.36 22.41
N PHE A 100 25.99 0.42 23.31
CA PHE A 100 25.09 -0.69 23.04
C PHE A 100 24.01 -0.76 24.11
N ILE A 101 22.75 -0.89 23.66
CA ILE A 101 21.58 -0.97 24.55
C ILE A 101 20.67 -2.11 24.11
N GLU A 102 20.11 -2.82 25.08
CA GLU A 102 19.05 -3.78 24.86
C GLU A 102 17.76 -3.01 24.53
N LEU A 103 17.12 -3.34 23.38
CA LEU A 103 15.92 -2.66 22.92
C LEU A 103 15.14 -3.56 21.97
N ASP A 104 13.83 -3.65 22.18
CA ASP A 104 12.88 -4.23 21.21
C ASP A 104 12.41 -3.16 20.23
N ILE A 105 12.91 -3.20 18.99
CA ILE A 105 12.55 -2.24 17.95
C ILE A 105 11.06 -2.25 17.60
N THR A 106 10.30 -3.28 17.98
CA THR A 106 8.85 -3.33 17.73
C THR A 106 8.05 -2.47 18.71
N THR A 107 8.58 -2.21 19.91
CA THR A 107 7.82 -1.57 20.99
C THR A 107 8.54 -0.41 21.67
N ASP A 108 9.86 -0.49 21.84
CA ASP A 108 10.61 0.47 22.62
C ASP A 108 10.93 1.73 21.80
N PRO A 109 10.99 2.92 22.43
CA PRO A 109 11.33 4.15 21.74
C PRO A 109 12.73 4.08 21.11
N ILE A 110 12.80 4.33 19.79
CA ILE A 110 14.07 4.37 19.05
C ILE A 110 14.82 5.66 19.44
N PRO A 111 16.11 5.58 19.83
CA PRO A 111 16.91 6.78 20.11
C PRO A 111 17.02 7.71 18.90
N ASP A 112 17.14 9.01 19.17
CA ASP A 112 17.27 10.03 18.13
C ASP A 112 18.63 9.93 17.42
N ALA A 113 18.64 10.00 16.10
CA ALA A 113 19.87 10.00 15.28
C ALA A 113 19.65 10.63 13.89
N ASP A 114 20.74 10.98 13.22
CA ASP A 114 20.67 11.37 11.79
C ASP A 114 20.26 10.19 10.93
N LEU A 115 20.71 8.98 11.27
CA LEU A 115 20.46 7.75 10.51
C LEU A 115 19.94 6.63 11.42
N LEU A 116 18.82 6.05 11.06
CA LEU A 116 18.37 4.76 11.56
C LEU A 116 18.71 3.69 10.51
N LEU A 117 19.61 2.78 10.86
CA LEU A 117 19.97 1.64 10.03
C LEU A 117 19.17 0.42 10.48
N VAL A 118 18.37 -0.15 9.58
CA VAL A 118 17.54 -1.34 9.85
C VAL A 118 17.88 -2.43 8.86
N ARG A 119 18.89 -3.24 9.19
CA ARG A 119 19.42 -4.23 8.26
C ARG A 119 19.01 -5.64 8.66
N ASP A 120 18.46 -6.38 7.68
CA ASP A 120 18.16 -7.82 7.76
C ASP A 120 17.22 -8.26 8.90
N ILE A 121 16.24 -7.44 9.29
CA ILE A 121 15.29 -7.85 10.32
C ILE A 121 13.91 -8.23 9.72
N PHE A 122 13.38 -7.45 8.78
CA PHE A 122 12.02 -7.67 8.27
C PHE A 122 11.81 -9.06 7.69
N GLY A 123 12.83 -9.63 7.04
CA GLY A 123 12.75 -10.97 6.46
C GLY A 123 12.75 -12.11 7.49
N HIS A 124 12.93 -11.82 8.78
CA HIS A 124 12.98 -12.80 9.87
C HIS A 124 11.79 -12.68 10.84
N LEU A 125 10.83 -11.82 10.53
CA LEU A 125 9.69 -11.53 11.39
C LEU A 125 8.36 -11.91 10.74
N SER A 126 7.35 -12.09 11.60
CA SER A 126 5.96 -12.09 11.14
C SER A 126 5.62 -10.76 10.47
N LEU A 127 4.64 -10.76 9.56
CA LEU A 127 4.18 -9.51 8.94
C LEU A 127 3.63 -8.53 9.98
N GLU A 128 3.04 -9.04 11.05
CA GLU A 128 2.49 -8.21 12.14
C GLU A 128 3.60 -7.51 12.92
N ASP A 129 4.68 -8.21 13.27
CA ASP A 129 5.82 -7.59 13.96
C ASP A 129 6.59 -6.63 13.03
N GLY A 130 6.68 -6.97 11.74
CA GLY A 130 7.18 -6.03 10.74
C GLY A 130 6.39 -4.72 10.69
N LYS A 131 5.06 -4.78 10.75
CA LYS A 131 4.21 -3.56 10.84
C LYS A 131 4.45 -2.77 12.12
N LYS A 132 4.67 -3.43 13.27
CA LYS A 132 5.02 -2.74 14.53
C LYS A 132 6.32 -1.96 14.38
N ILE A 133 7.35 -2.56 13.75
CA ILE A 133 8.61 -1.87 13.44
C ILE A 133 8.34 -0.61 12.60
N VAL A 134 7.56 -0.73 11.51
CA VAL A 134 7.20 0.42 10.67
C VAL A 134 6.53 1.52 11.50
N GLN A 135 5.55 1.18 12.32
CA GLN A 135 4.88 2.14 13.19
C GLN A 135 5.85 2.81 14.18
N ASN A 136 6.83 2.08 14.69
CA ASN A 136 7.82 2.61 15.61
C ASN A 136 8.84 3.52 14.90
N ILE A 137 9.29 3.15 13.70
CA ILE A 137 10.10 4.01 12.83
C ILE A 137 9.39 5.34 12.57
N LEU A 138 8.10 5.29 12.23
CA LEU A 138 7.29 6.49 11.98
C LEU A 138 7.08 7.37 13.23
N LYS A 139 7.29 6.86 14.43
CA LYS A 139 7.27 7.64 15.68
C LYS A 139 8.63 8.23 16.03
N SER A 140 9.73 7.68 15.51
CA SER A 140 11.10 8.11 15.84
C SER A 140 11.39 9.54 15.35
N ASN A 141 12.38 10.19 15.95
CA ASN A 141 12.90 11.48 15.48
C ASN A 141 14.18 11.33 14.63
N CYS A 142 14.47 10.13 14.14
CA CYS A 142 15.56 9.94 13.21
C CYS A 142 15.27 10.69 11.89
N LYS A 143 16.33 11.21 11.26
CA LYS A 143 16.19 11.97 10.01
C LYS A 143 16.03 11.05 8.81
N TYR A 144 16.88 10.05 8.70
CA TYR A 144 16.91 9.09 7.60
C TYR A 144 16.69 7.68 8.09
N LEU A 145 16.00 6.88 7.29
CA LEU A 145 15.94 5.43 7.40
C LEU A 145 16.73 4.81 6.26
N LEU A 146 17.62 3.89 6.59
CA LEU A 146 18.29 3.03 5.62
C LEU A 146 17.94 1.58 5.97
N SER A 147 17.14 0.91 5.16
CA SER A 147 16.60 -0.41 5.50
C SER A 147 16.75 -1.42 4.36
N THR A 148 16.98 -2.70 4.73
CA THR A 148 16.99 -3.79 3.76
C THR A 148 15.67 -3.92 3.05
N THR A 149 15.74 -4.03 1.72
CA THR A 149 14.62 -4.40 0.85
C THR A 149 15.14 -5.15 -0.37
N TRP A 150 14.29 -5.98 -0.95
CA TRP A 150 14.56 -6.59 -2.24
C TRP A 150 13.93 -5.76 -3.36
N TYR A 151 14.62 -5.65 -4.48
CA TYR A 151 14.18 -4.93 -5.67
C TYR A 151 14.73 -5.64 -6.92
N ASN A 152 14.25 -5.28 -8.09
CA ASN A 152 14.74 -5.85 -9.34
C ASN A 152 15.28 -4.73 -10.25
N ILE A 153 16.54 -4.86 -10.68
CA ILE A 153 17.19 -3.83 -11.53
C ILE A 153 16.62 -3.77 -12.95
N ASN A 154 15.98 -4.85 -13.41
CA ASN A 154 15.38 -4.96 -14.74
C ASN A 154 13.87 -4.68 -14.74
N ASP A 155 13.24 -4.60 -13.57
CA ASP A 155 11.82 -4.37 -13.39
C ASP A 155 11.57 -3.32 -12.29
N PRO A 156 11.45 -2.03 -12.64
CA PRO A 156 11.17 -0.98 -11.67
C PRO A 156 9.82 -1.17 -10.95
N GLU A 157 8.89 -1.94 -11.53
CA GLU A 157 7.59 -2.22 -10.95
C GLU A 157 7.53 -3.56 -10.19
N PHE A 158 8.68 -4.18 -9.93
CA PHE A 158 8.82 -5.45 -9.20
C PHE A 158 7.95 -5.50 -7.93
N TYR A 159 7.88 -4.41 -7.19
CA TYR A 159 7.09 -4.30 -5.98
C TYR A 159 5.58 -4.54 -6.19
N LYS A 160 5.05 -4.31 -7.40
CA LYS A 160 3.64 -4.54 -7.73
C LYS A 160 3.30 -6.03 -7.89
N SER A 161 4.28 -6.83 -8.29
CA SER A 161 4.14 -8.26 -8.50
C SER A 161 4.68 -9.10 -7.33
N HIS A 162 5.54 -8.50 -6.48
CA HIS A 162 6.12 -9.17 -5.32
C HIS A 162 5.09 -9.27 -4.19
N THR A 163 5.00 -10.45 -3.58
CA THR A 163 4.12 -10.69 -2.43
C THR A 163 4.96 -11.00 -1.20
N ASN A 164 4.91 -10.14 -0.18
CA ASN A 164 5.39 -10.49 1.14
C ASN A 164 4.45 -11.54 1.75
N HIS A 165 5.00 -12.56 2.37
CA HIS A 165 4.22 -13.64 2.95
C HIS A 165 4.60 -13.89 4.42
N GLU A 166 3.67 -14.50 5.13
CA GLU A 166 3.84 -14.80 6.54
C GLU A 166 4.91 -15.88 6.74
N VAL A 167 5.78 -15.67 7.73
CA VAL A 167 6.77 -16.66 8.19
C VAL A 167 6.75 -16.73 9.71
N GLU A 168 7.17 -17.86 10.25
CA GLU A 168 7.44 -17.95 11.68
C GLU A 168 8.69 -17.11 12.01
N THR A 169 8.63 -16.36 13.10
CA THR A 169 9.75 -15.54 13.56
C THR A 169 11.04 -16.35 13.68
N GLY A 170 12.14 -15.83 13.15
CA GLY A 170 13.44 -16.50 13.08
C GLY A 170 13.67 -17.32 11.80
N GLN A 171 12.66 -17.50 10.95
CA GLN A 171 12.83 -18.00 9.60
C GLN A 171 13.25 -16.88 8.64
N PHE A 172 13.34 -17.14 7.36
CA PHE A 172 13.77 -16.15 6.37
C PHE A 172 12.89 -16.15 5.13
N TYR A 173 12.53 -14.95 4.67
CA TYR A 173 11.99 -14.72 3.34
C TYR A 173 12.52 -13.42 2.73
N THR A 174 12.44 -13.30 1.42
CA THR A 174 12.79 -12.07 0.70
C THR A 174 11.68 -11.03 0.87
N VAL A 175 11.99 -9.91 1.52
CA VAL A 175 11.02 -8.85 1.80
C VAL A 175 11.20 -7.68 0.83
N CYS A 176 10.09 -7.19 0.30
CA CYS A 176 10.05 -5.92 -0.43
C CYS A 176 9.24 -4.91 0.39
N LEU A 177 9.89 -3.87 0.91
CA LEU A 177 9.20 -2.85 1.73
C LEU A 177 8.23 -1.98 0.91
N LEU A 178 8.38 -1.91 -0.43
CA LEU A 178 7.47 -1.18 -1.30
C LEU A 178 6.16 -1.96 -1.54
N SER A 179 6.17 -3.29 -1.31
CA SER A 179 5.00 -4.16 -1.50
C SER A 179 4.13 -4.21 -0.25
N GLU A 180 2.86 -4.63 -0.41
CA GLU A 180 1.99 -4.91 0.74
C GLU A 180 2.63 -5.94 1.71
N PRO A 181 2.44 -5.82 3.01
CA PRO A 181 1.61 -4.85 3.71
C PRO A 181 2.35 -3.57 4.13
N PHE A 182 3.61 -3.38 3.73
CA PHE A 182 4.45 -2.27 4.18
C PHE A 182 4.20 -0.99 3.37
N ASN A 183 4.03 -1.10 2.04
CA ASN A 183 3.66 -0.01 1.12
C ASN A 183 4.52 1.26 1.25
N PHE A 184 5.83 1.09 1.40
CA PHE A 184 6.75 2.24 1.42
C PHE A 184 6.75 2.91 0.03
N PRO A 185 6.89 4.24 -0.03
CA PRO A 185 7.11 4.94 -1.31
C PRO A 185 8.46 4.59 -1.90
N GLU A 186 8.69 4.97 -3.16
CA GLU A 186 9.99 4.84 -3.81
C GLU A 186 11.09 5.49 -2.96
N PRO A 187 12.22 4.80 -2.72
CA PRO A 187 13.32 5.35 -1.94
C PRO A 187 14.12 6.39 -2.73
N GLU A 188 14.88 7.23 -2.03
CA GLU A 188 15.77 8.21 -2.66
C GLU A 188 16.95 7.53 -3.41
N LEU A 189 17.41 6.40 -2.90
CA LEU A 189 18.48 5.60 -3.50
C LEU A 189 18.52 4.19 -2.90
N TYR A 190 19.27 3.31 -3.56
CA TYR A 190 19.64 1.99 -3.06
C TYR A 190 21.17 1.89 -2.91
N LEU A 191 21.63 1.35 -1.78
CA LEU A 191 22.98 0.84 -1.59
C LEU A 191 22.95 -0.67 -1.77
N LEU A 192 23.77 -1.21 -2.63
CA LEU A 192 23.83 -2.66 -2.86
C LEU A 192 24.43 -3.36 -1.64
N ASP A 193 23.70 -4.33 -1.09
CA ASP A 193 24.12 -5.00 0.15
C ASP A 193 25.13 -6.13 -0.10
N THR A 194 25.03 -6.83 -1.25
CA THR A 194 25.96 -7.90 -1.60
C THR A 194 26.17 -7.99 -3.12
N ASP A 195 27.39 -8.34 -3.52
CA ASP A 195 27.75 -8.64 -4.91
C ASP A 195 27.36 -10.06 -5.34
N ASN A 196 27.08 -10.95 -4.40
CA ASN A 196 26.70 -12.33 -4.64
C ASN A 196 25.28 -12.42 -5.21
N VAL A 197 25.14 -11.95 -6.43
CA VAL A 197 23.93 -12.09 -7.21
C VAL A 197 24.14 -13.21 -8.18
N ASP A 198 23.51 -14.34 -7.93
CA ASP A 198 23.44 -15.41 -8.93
C ASP A 198 22.68 -14.84 -10.15
N ASP A 199 23.28 -14.87 -11.34
CA ASP A 199 22.63 -14.44 -12.59
C ASP A 199 21.30 -15.16 -12.87
N LYS A 200 21.06 -16.27 -12.17
CA LYS A 200 19.79 -16.99 -12.17
C LYS A 200 18.63 -16.19 -11.61
N ASP A 201 18.87 -15.17 -10.79
CA ASP A 201 17.83 -14.38 -10.11
C ASP A 201 17.20 -13.29 -10.97
N LYS A 202 17.41 -13.32 -12.30
CA LYS A 202 16.72 -12.43 -13.25
C LYS A 202 16.72 -10.94 -12.88
N GLY A 203 17.79 -10.48 -12.23
CA GLY A 203 17.94 -9.08 -11.85
C GLY A 203 17.50 -8.72 -10.43
N ASN A 204 17.05 -9.68 -9.63
CA ASN A 204 16.73 -9.43 -8.21
C ASN A 204 17.99 -9.06 -7.42
N ARG A 205 17.85 -8.08 -6.56
CA ARG A 205 18.95 -7.54 -5.72
C ARG A 205 18.45 -7.32 -4.30
N LYS A 206 19.33 -7.58 -3.35
CA LYS A 206 19.19 -7.15 -1.96
C LYS A 206 19.94 -5.85 -1.78
N GLY A 207 19.31 -4.84 -1.25
CA GLY A 207 19.91 -3.55 -0.99
C GLY A 207 19.38 -2.86 0.25
N LEU A 208 20.08 -1.84 0.67
CA LEU A 208 19.58 -0.89 1.66
C LEU A 208 18.97 0.31 0.94
N ALA A 209 17.69 0.48 1.07
CA ALA A 209 16.96 1.60 0.51
C ALA A 209 16.87 2.76 1.51
N LEU A 210 17.00 3.99 1.01
CA LEU A 210 17.03 5.22 1.79
C LEU A 210 15.71 5.97 1.70
N TRP A 211 15.19 6.35 2.85
CA TRP A 211 14.05 7.27 2.99
C TRP A 211 14.36 8.40 3.97
N ASP A 212 13.92 9.60 3.65
CA ASP A 212 13.75 10.68 4.62
C ASP A 212 12.51 10.35 5.47
N ILE A 213 12.68 10.23 6.80
CA ILE A 213 11.59 9.77 7.67
C ILE A 213 10.44 10.78 7.74
N ALA A 214 10.70 12.08 7.60
CA ALA A 214 9.63 13.06 7.60
C ALA A 214 8.75 12.90 6.35
N LYS A 215 9.37 12.72 5.17
CA LYS A 215 8.63 12.43 3.92
C LYS A 215 7.94 11.06 3.96
N LEU A 216 8.59 10.06 4.58
CA LEU A 216 8.00 8.73 4.78
C LEU A 216 6.75 8.83 5.67
N LYS A 217 6.81 9.57 6.78
CA LYS A 217 5.64 9.86 7.63
C LYS A 217 4.53 10.50 6.83
N GLU A 218 4.85 11.52 6.05
CA GLU A 218 3.89 12.22 5.22
C GLU A 218 3.23 11.26 4.22
N SER A 219 4.01 10.52 3.44
CA SER A 219 3.47 9.58 2.42
C SER A 219 2.67 8.43 3.01
N MET A 220 3.08 7.89 4.17
CA MET A 220 2.38 6.79 4.84
C MET A 220 1.21 7.25 5.72
N THR A 221 1.19 8.54 6.09
CA THR A 221 0.04 9.18 6.76
C THR A 221 -0.98 9.67 5.76
N ILE A 222 -0.57 9.86 4.50
CA ILE A 222 -1.44 10.10 3.34
C ILE A 222 -2.03 8.77 2.79
N VAL A 223 -2.14 7.70 3.57
CA VAL A 223 -3.39 6.95 3.50
C VAL A 223 -4.38 7.88 4.16
N PRO A 224 -5.31 8.49 3.43
CA PRO A 224 -6.34 9.26 4.08
C PRO A 224 -6.88 8.30 5.13
N LYS A 225 -6.88 8.69 6.41
CA LYS A 225 -7.90 8.17 7.31
C LYS A 225 -9.19 8.66 6.67
N MET A 226 -9.64 7.88 5.69
CA MET A 226 -10.96 8.01 5.17
C MET A 226 -11.82 7.83 6.42
N LYS A 227 -12.24 8.93 7.00
CA LYS A 227 -13.48 8.96 7.72
C LYS A 227 -14.53 8.71 6.65
N VAL A 228 -14.61 7.44 6.24
CA VAL A 228 -15.30 6.96 5.04
C VAL A 228 -16.74 7.48 4.94
N ALA A 229 -17.32 7.91 6.06
CA ALA A 229 -18.67 8.43 6.10
C ALA A 229 -18.77 9.94 5.81
N ASP A 230 -17.79 10.76 6.26
CA ASP A 230 -17.93 12.21 6.23
C ASP A 230 -17.25 12.85 5.01
N ASP A 231 -16.25 12.19 4.41
CA ASP A 231 -15.41 12.74 3.33
C ASP A 231 -15.65 12.08 1.97
N LEU A 232 -16.63 11.20 1.87
CA LEU A 232 -17.01 10.49 0.65
C LEU A 232 -18.40 10.91 0.18
N THR A 233 -18.50 11.27 -1.10
CA THR A 233 -19.78 11.37 -1.80
C THR A 233 -19.96 10.18 -2.74
N ILE A 234 -20.99 9.38 -2.49
CA ILE A 234 -21.44 8.38 -3.44
C ILE A 234 -22.28 9.05 -4.50
N VAL A 235 -21.94 8.81 -5.76
CA VAL A 235 -22.70 9.26 -6.91
C VAL A 235 -23.40 8.06 -7.52
N THR A 236 -24.69 8.15 -7.76
CA THR A 236 -25.51 7.05 -8.29
C THR A 236 -26.64 7.57 -9.17
N GLY A 237 -27.32 6.67 -9.88
CA GLY A 237 -28.51 7.00 -10.65
C GLY A 237 -29.32 5.77 -11.02
N LEU A 238 -30.64 5.96 -11.21
CA LEU A 238 -31.57 4.90 -11.57
C LEU A 238 -32.54 5.35 -12.67
N TRP A 239 -32.58 4.59 -13.76
CA TRP A 239 -33.51 4.80 -14.89
C TRP A 239 -34.07 3.46 -15.35
N ASP A 240 -35.33 3.45 -15.71
CA ASP A 240 -35.91 2.32 -16.44
C ASP A 240 -35.58 2.43 -17.94
N ILE A 241 -34.85 1.45 -18.43
CA ILE A 241 -34.51 1.34 -19.86
C ILE A 241 -35.20 0.14 -20.51
N ASN A 242 -36.26 -0.37 -19.90
CA ASN A 242 -37.03 -1.54 -20.37
C ASN A 242 -36.14 -2.77 -20.66
N ARG A 243 -35.29 -3.13 -19.72
CA ARG A 243 -34.35 -4.25 -19.89
C ARG A 243 -35.06 -5.59 -19.85
N THR A 244 -35.03 -6.31 -20.97
CA THR A 244 -35.63 -7.66 -21.09
C THR A 244 -34.96 -8.65 -20.13
N GLY A 245 -35.78 -9.45 -19.45
CA GLY A 245 -35.28 -10.49 -18.52
C GLY A 245 -34.84 -9.98 -17.13
N ARG A 246 -34.98 -8.68 -16.86
CA ARG A 246 -34.79 -8.12 -15.53
C ARG A 246 -35.88 -7.08 -15.26
N ASP A 247 -36.80 -7.43 -14.36
CA ASP A 247 -37.88 -6.53 -13.96
C ASP A 247 -37.32 -5.28 -13.25
N PHE A 248 -37.76 -4.11 -13.61
CA PHE A 248 -37.34 -2.86 -13.01
C PHE A 248 -37.69 -2.79 -11.51
N SER A 249 -38.75 -3.45 -11.07
CA SER A 249 -39.08 -3.59 -9.65
C SER A 249 -37.94 -4.15 -8.80
N HIS A 250 -37.16 -5.09 -9.34
CA HIS A 250 -35.97 -5.62 -8.67
C HIS A 250 -34.88 -4.55 -8.46
N TYR A 251 -34.69 -3.67 -9.45
CA TYR A 251 -33.76 -2.55 -9.29
C TYR A 251 -34.27 -1.54 -8.27
N ILE A 252 -35.56 -1.27 -8.21
CA ILE A 252 -36.17 -0.40 -7.20
C ILE A 252 -35.94 -0.94 -5.79
N GLU A 253 -36.18 -2.23 -5.57
CA GLU A 253 -35.98 -2.85 -4.26
C GLU A 253 -34.51 -2.80 -3.79
N ASN A 254 -33.57 -3.06 -4.70
CA ASN A 254 -32.15 -2.94 -4.40
C ASN A 254 -31.75 -1.48 -4.15
N PHE A 255 -32.31 -0.55 -4.92
CA PHE A 255 -32.05 0.87 -4.73
C PHE A 255 -32.58 1.38 -3.38
N LYS A 256 -33.76 0.94 -2.93
CA LYS A 256 -34.25 1.26 -1.59
C LYS A 256 -33.31 0.81 -0.48
N LYS A 257 -32.74 -0.40 -0.60
CA LYS A 257 -31.71 -0.88 0.36
C LYS A 257 -30.47 0.00 0.32
N PHE A 258 -29.99 0.34 -0.89
CA PHE A 258 -28.84 1.20 -1.09
C PHE A 258 -29.02 2.60 -0.51
N LEU A 259 -30.22 3.19 -0.65
CA LEU A 259 -30.55 4.50 -0.10
C LEU A 259 -30.47 4.55 1.44
N ASN A 260 -30.53 3.43 2.14
CA ASN A 260 -30.40 3.38 3.60
C ASN A 260 -28.95 3.46 4.11
N ILE A 261 -27.95 3.46 3.24
CA ILE A 261 -26.53 3.62 3.64
C ILE A 261 -26.31 5.06 4.12
N PRO A 262 -25.79 5.27 5.35
CA PRO A 262 -25.68 6.60 5.96
C PRO A 262 -24.43 7.37 5.49
N VAL A 263 -24.31 7.63 4.19
CA VAL A 263 -23.21 8.38 3.55
C VAL A 263 -23.76 9.53 2.72
N ASN A 264 -22.91 10.51 2.37
CA ASN A 264 -23.31 11.55 1.42
C ASN A 264 -23.63 10.93 0.06
N MET A 265 -24.80 11.25 -0.49
CA MET A 265 -25.21 10.74 -1.81
C MET A 265 -25.64 11.86 -2.74
N PHE A 266 -25.07 11.86 -3.93
CA PHE A 266 -25.48 12.65 -5.07
C PHE A 266 -26.22 11.72 -6.06
N ILE A 267 -27.51 11.92 -6.24
CA ILE A 267 -28.42 10.97 -6.89
C ILE A 267 -29.02 11.58 -8.14
N TYR A 268 -28.74 10.98 -9.31
CA TYR A 268 -29.40 11.29 -10.56
C TYR A 268 -30.62 10.38 -10.74
N ILE A 269 -31.80 10.95 -10.92
CA ILE A 269 -33.04 10.16 -10.98
C ILE A 269 -34.11 10.93 -11.78
N PRO A 270 -34.96 10.25 -12.59
CA PRO A 270 -36.07 10.91 -13.24
C PRO A 270 -37.14 11.39 -12.23
N ARG A 271 -37.90 12.36 -12.63
CA ARG A 271 -38.88 13.05 -11.78
C ARG A 271 -39.91 12.10 -11.14
N ASP A 272 -40.38 11.14 -11.90
CA ASP A 272 -41.37 10.15 -11.49
C ASP A 272 -40.85 9.15 -10.43
N LEU A 273 -39.55 9.02 -10.28
CA LEU A 273 -38.90 8.14 -9.30
C LEU A 273 -38.27 8.91 -8.11
N GLU A 274 -38.32 10.24 -8.11
CA GLU A 274 -37.70 11.07 -7.06
C GLU A 274 -38.26 10.76 -5.67
N TYR A 275 -39.53 10.38 -5.59
CA TYR A 275 -40.20 10.02 -4.32
C TYR A 275 -39.47 8.87 -3.60
N LEU A 276 -38.90 7.90 -4.34
CA LEU A 276 -38.16 6.78 -3.76
C LEU A 276 -36.99 7.26 -2.86
N VAL A 277 -36.33 8.33 -3.28
CA VAL A 277 -35.24 8.88 -2.51
C VAL A 277 -35.71 9.45 -1.21
N TRP A 278 -36.75 10.29 -1.26
CA TRP A 278 -37.24 11.01 -0.09
C TRP A 278 -38.01 10.13 0.91
N GLU A 279 -38.61 9.03 0.46
CA GLU A 279 -39.21 8.02 1.35
C GLU A 279 -38.15 7.24 2.12
N ASN A 280 -36.97 6.96 1.50
CA ASN A 280 -35.92 6.12 2.09
C ASN A 280 -34.83 6.91 2.80
N ARG A 281 -34.61 8.19 2.45
CA ARG A 281 -33.56 9.06 3.02
C ARG A 281 -34.10 10.23 3.82
N HIS A 282 -35.33 10.18 4.30
CA HIS A 282 -35.97 11.27 5.06
C HIS A 282 -35.23 11.65 6.34
N ARG A 283 -34.50 10.69 6.96
CA ARG A 283 -33.72 10.88 8.19
C ARG A 283 -32.34 11.47 7.94
N THR A 284 -31.90 11.51 6.70
CA THR A 284 -30.53 11.89 6.30
C THR A 284 -30.54 12.97 5.20
N LYS A 285 -31.56 13.83 5.15
CA LYS A 285 -31.71 14.87 4.11
C LYS A 285 -30.49 15.79 3.95
N THR A 286 -29.78 16.03 5.03
CA THR A 286 -28.58 16.90 5.03
C THR A 286 -27.41 16.32 4.23
N ASN A 287 -27.38 15.00 4.04
CA ASN A 287 -26.36 14.30 3.28
C ASN A 287 -26.93 13.67 1.99
N THR A 288 -27.97 14.27 1.42
CA THR A 288 -28.62 13.80 0.20
C THR A 288 -28.85 14.97 -0.75
N HIS A 289 -28.30 14.85 -1.96
CA HIS A 289 -28.57 15.76 -3.06
C HIS A 289 -29.22 14.98 -4.21
N VAL A 290 -30.38 15.44 -4.66
CA VAL A 290 -31.09 14.84 -5.79
C VAL A 290 -31.02 15.79 -6.96
N ARG A 291 -30.52 15.29 -8.07
CA ARG A 291 -30.59 15.95 -9.38
C ARG A 291 -31.61 15.21 -10.23
N VAL A 292 -32.75 15.84 -10.46
CA VAL A 292 -33.71 15.30 -11.41
C VAL A 292 -33.09 15.30 -12.80
N PHE A 293 -33.03 14.12 -13.41
CA PHE A 293 -32.33 13.90 -14.65
C PHE A 293 -33.03 12.80 -15.47
N GLU A 294 -33.68 13.22 -16.53
CA GLU A 294 -34.45 12.33 -17.41
C GLU A 294 -33.53 11.56 -18.37
N LEU A 295 -34.04 10.50 -18.97
CA LEU A 295 -33.32 9.81 -20.08
C LEU A 295 -33.01 10.74 -21.23
N SER A 296 -33.92 11.68 -21.56
CA SER A 296 -33.70 12.71 -22.55
C SER A 296 -32.54 13.64 -22.22
N ASP A 297 -32.27 13.85 -20.93
CA ASP A 297 -31.13 14.69 -20.52
C ASP A 297 -29.80 13.99 -20.75
N ILE A 298 -29.73 12.66 -20.65
CA ILE A 298 -28.56 11.89 -21.05
C ILE A 298 -28.24 12.14 -22.53
N LYS A 299 -29.26 12.04 -23.37
CA LYS A 299 -29.14 12.29 -24.80
C LYS A 299 -28.70 13.72 -25.11
N ASN A 300 -29.31 14.71 -24.46
CA ASN A 300 -29.21 16.11 -24.88
C ASN A 300 -28.11 16.88 -24.13
N ASN A 301 -27.54 16.33 -23.05
CA ASN A 301 -26.47 16.96 -22.25
C ASN A 301 -25.15 16.22 -22.37
N PHE A 302 -24.82 15.35 -21.43
CA PHE A 302 -23.50 14.73 -21.33
C PHE A 302 -23.13 13.90 -22.54
N TYR A 303 -24.10 13.25 -23.16
CA TYR A 303 -23.86 12.31 -24.22
C TYR A 303 -24.20 12.86 -25.62
N ALA A 304 -24.68 14.09 -25.70
CA ALA A 304 -25.11 14.70 -26.96
C ALA A 304 -24.08 14.60 -28.11
N PRO A 305 -22.76 14.88 -27.89
CA PRO A 305 -21.77 14.78 -28.96
C PRO A 305 -21.53 13.36 -29.48
N PHE A 306 -21.89 12.33 -28.69
CA PHE A 306 -21.60 10.94 -28.98
C PHE A 306 -22.84 10.14 -29.38
N TRP A 307 -24.03 10.73 -29.21
CA TRP A 307 -25.30 10.02 -29.35
C TRP A 307 -25.46 9.36 -30.73
N GLU A 308 -25.44 10.14 -31.81
CA GLU A 308 -25.66 9.63 -33.15
C GLU A 308 -24.66 8.53 -33.50
N LYS A 309 -23.38 8.74 -33.20
CA LYS A 309 -22.35 7.75 -33.49
C LYS A 309 -22.53 6.46 -32.72
N THR A 310 -22.97 6.55 -31.47
CA THR A 310 -23.25 5.36 -30.63
C THR A 310 -24.42 4.56 -31.18
N GLN A 311 -25.51 5.23 -31.64
CA GLN A 311 -26.64 4.56 -32.25
C GLN A 311 -26.28 3.92 -33.62
N GLU A 312 -25.50 4.61 -34.43
CA GLU A 312 -24.95 4.05 -35.67
C GLU A 312 -24.16 2.77 -35.41
N ILE A 313 -23.22 2.80 -34.43
CA ILE A 313 -22.43 1.64 -34.10
C ILE A 313 -23.31 0.51 -33.55
N ARG A 314 -24.20 0.81 -32.61
CA ARG A 314 -25.10 -0.16 -31.98
C ARG A 314 -25.97 -0.92 -32.99
N THR A 315 -26.48 -0.23 -34.00
CA THR A 315 -27.34 -0.81 -35.03
C THR A 315 -26.56 -1.36 -36.25
N SER A 316 -25.24 -1.16 -36.26
CA SER A 316 -24.38 -1.63 -37.36
C SER A 316 -24.31 -3.16 -37.43
N PRO A 317 -24.59 -3.77 -38.59
CA PRO A 317 -24.42 -5.20 -38.78
C PRO A 317 -22.98 -5.69 -38.50
N ASN A 318 -21.99 -4.83 -38.71
CA ASN A 318 -20.59 -5.15 -38.54
C ASN A 318 -20.16 -5.25 -37.07
N TRP A 319 -20.91 -4.62 -36.15
CA TRP A 319 -20.58 -4.62 -34.73
C TRP A 319 -20.92 -5.94 -34.05
N TYR A 320 -22.05 -6.55 -34.33
CA TYR A 320 -22.55 -7.76 -33.67
C TYR A 320 -22.76 -8.96 -34.60
N ASN A 321 -22.57 -8.82 -35.91
CA ASN A 321 -22.67 -9.93 -36.88
C ASN A 321 -21.37 -10.75 -36.99
N LYS A 322 -20.40 -10.56 -36.10
CA LYS A 322 -19.26 -11.46 -36.05
C LYS A 322 -19.76 -12.85 -35.65
N THR A 323 -19.66 -13.77 -36.61
CA THR A 323 -19.93 -15.21 -36.39
C THR A 323 -18.88 -15.77 -35.44
N GLY A 324 -19.26 -16.67 -34.53
CA GLY A 324 -18.38 -17.34 -33.59
C GLY A 324 -18.65 -16.94 -32.14
N GLU A 325 -17.63 -16.88 -31.31
CA GLU A 325 -17.71 -16.69 -29.85
C GLU A 325 -18.47 -15.42 -29.41
N HIS A 326 -18.64 -14.44 -30.26
CA HIS A 326 -19.31 -13.18 -29.96
C HIS A 326 -20.74 -13.04 -30.54
N GLY A 327 -21.34 -14.12 -31.01
CA GLY A 327 -22.72 -14.11 -31.55
C GLY A 327 -23.77 -13.66 -30.53
N TRP A 328 -23.51 -13.81 -29.23
CA TRP A 328 -24.37 -13.34 -28.14
C TRP A 328 -24.54 -11.81 -28.09
N LEU A 329 -23.60 -11.03 -28.65
CA LEU A 329 -23.68 -9.57 -28.65
C LEU A 329 -24.94 -9.05 -29.36
N LYS A 330 -25.45 -9.77 -30.37
CA LYS A 330 -26.65 -9.40 -31.12
C LYS A 330 -27.91 -9.25 -30.25
N THR A 331 -27.99 -10.07 -29.17
CA THR A 331 -29.13 -10.06 -28.24
C THR A 331 -28.80 -9.37 -26.92
N SER A 332 -27.58 -8.86 -26.77
CA SER A 332 -27.16 -8.17 -25.56
C SER A 332 -27.84 -6.82 -25.38
N PRO A 333 -27.94 -6.32 -24.14
CA PRO A 333 -28.45 -4.96 -23.85
C PRO A 333 -27.68 -3.86 -24.61
N GLN A 334 -26.39 -4.07 -24.84
CA GLN A 334 -25.53 -3.14 -25.59
C GLN A 334 -25.98 -2.97 -27.04
N ALA A 335 -26.51 -4.01 -27.67
CA ALA A 335 -27.01 -3.98 -29.02
C ALA A 335 -28.49 -3.60 -29.12
N THR A 336 -29.31 -4.01 -28.17
CA THR A 336 -30.78 -3.93 -28.26
C THR A 336 -31.36 -2.70 -27.59
N LEU A 337 -30.72 -2.14 -26.57
CA LEU A 337 -31.27 -1.01 -25.79
C LEU A 337 -30.60 0.31 -26.17
N GLU A 338 -31.38 1.27 -26.59
CA GLU A 338 -30.96 2.60 -27.07
C GLU A 338 -30.12 3.35 -25.99
N TYR A 339 -30.53 3.31 -24.76
CA TYR A 339 -29.93 4.04 -23.64
C TYR A 339 -28.89 3.28 -22.85
N TYR A 340 -28.68 1.98 -23.09
CA TYR A 340 -27.77 1.19 -22.27
C TYR A 340 -26.33 1.73 -22.28
N ASN A 341 -25.74 1.84 -23.49
CA ASN A 341 -24.37 2.36 -23.63
C ASN A 341 -24.25 3.83 -23.20
N PRO A 342 -25.18 4.73 -23.63
CA PRO A 342 -25.18 6.12 -23.17
C PRO A 342 -25.18 6.27 -21.64
N ILE A 343 -26.01 5.51 -20.91
CA ILE A 343 -26.02 5.55 -19.43
C ILE A 343 -24.68 5.08 -18.88
N VAL A 344 -24.19 3.91 -19.33
CA VAL A 344 -22.93 3.34 -18.82
C VAL A 344 -21.75 4.29 -19.03
N GLN A 345 -21.67 4.92 -20.18
CA GLN A 345 -20.58 5.85 -20.50
C GLN A 345 -20.75 7.24 -19.86
N SER A 346 -21.97 7.66 -19.60
CA SER A 346 -22.27 8.94 -18.94
C SER A 346 -21.92 8.96 -17.46
N LYS A 347 -21.68 7.80 -16.81
CA LYS A 347 -21.30 7.71 -15.39
C LYS A 347 -20.10 8.58 -15.06
N MET A 348 -19.09 8.62 -15.93
CA MET A 348 -17.90 9.46 -15.71
C MET A 348 -18.21 10.96 -15.77
N PHE A 349 -19.11 11.37 -16.66
CA PHE A 349 -19.55 12.77 -16.74
C PHE A 349 -20.39 13.16 -15.53
N MET A 350 -21.28 12.28 -15.08
CA MET A 350 -22.09 12.49 -13.86
C MET A 350 -21.23 12.55 -12.62
N LEU A 351 -20.21 11.70 -12.53
CA LEU A 351 -19.24 11.72 -11.42
C LEU A 351 -18.45 13.04 -11.41
N HIS A 352 -17.99 13.49 -12.57
CA HIS A 352 -17.29 14.77 -12.71
C HIS A 352 -18.20 15.95 -12.36
N ASP A 353 -19.43 15.96 -12.82
CA ASP A 353 -20.43 16.99 -12.51
C ASP A 353 -20.71 17.08 -11.00
N ALA A 354 -20.93 15.94 -10.35
CA ALA A 354 -21.08 15.88 -8.89
C ALA A 354 -19.85 16.41 -8.15
N LYS A 355 -18.63 16.11 -8.65
CA LYS A 355 -17.39 16.62 -8.10
C LYS A 355 -17.25 18.13 -8.27
N VAL A 356 -17.61 18.66 -9.42
CA VAL A 356 -17.56 20.12 -9.68
C VAL A 356 -18.54 20.87 -8.78
N MET A 357 -19.74 20.32 -8.58
CA MET A 357 -20.75 20.92 -7.70
C MET A 357 -20.36 20.81 -6.22
N ASN A 358 -19.73 19.73 -5.83
CA ASN A 358 -19.24 19.38 -4.49
C ASN A 358 -20.13 19.87 -3.32
N VAL A 359 -21.41 19.54 -3.38
CA VAL A 359 -22.46 20.03 -2.46
C VAL A 359 -22.26 19.62 -0.99
N PHE A 360 -21.39 18.66 -0.72
CA PHE A 360 -21.10 18.14 0.62
C PHE A 360 -19.70 18.49 1.12
N ASP A 361 -18.91 19.22 0.32
CA ASP A 361 -17.53 19.60 0.63
C ASP A 361 -16.66 18.35 0.97
N THR A 362 -16.71 17.33 0.09
CA THR A 362 -15.99 16.07 0.23
C THR A 362 -14.83 15.97 -0.77
N ASP A 363 -13.75 15.28 -0.39
CA ASP A 363 -12.59 15.08 -1.26
C ASP A 363 -12.74 13.88 -2.21
N TYR A 364 -13.56 12.89 -1.83
CA TYR A 364 -13.72 11.64 -2.58
C TYR A 364 -15.11 11.49 -3.18
N PHE A 365 -15.10 11.03 -4.45
CA PHE A 365 -16.33 10.76 -5.21
C PHE A 365 -16.27 9.35 -5.79
N LEU A 366 -17.27 8.53 -5.52
CA LEU A 366 -17.36 7.17 -5.99
C LEU A 366 -18.68 6.92 -6.70
N TRP A 367 -18.62 6.45 -7.95
CA TRP A 367 -19.82 5.95 -8.63
C TRP A 367 -20.15 4.54 -8.13
N LEU A 368 -21.37 4.34 -7.67
CA LEU A 368 -21.93 3.02 -7.39
C LEU A 368 -23.24 2.82 -8.15
N ASP A 369 -23.39 1.66 -8.77
CA ASP A 369 -24.63 1.32 -9.48
C ASP A 369 -25.76 1.01 -8.46
N ALA A 370 -26.95 1.50 -8.75
CA ALA A 370 -28.13 1.35 -7.89
C ALA A 370 -28.52 -0.13 -7.61
N GLY A 371 -28.01 -1.06 -8.40
CA GLY A 371 -28.26 -2.49 -8.24
C GLY A 371 -27.19 -3.30 -7.50
N ILE A 372 -26.19 -2.64 -6.86
CA ILE A 372 -25.02 -3.32 -6.27
C ILE A 372 -25.33 -4.11 -4.97
N THR A 373 -26.52 -3.98 -4.41
CA THR A 373 -26.90 -4.60 -3.12
C THR A 373 -27.33 -6.06 -3.22
N ASN A 374 -26.80 -6.81 -4.18
CA ASN A 374 -27.03 -8.25 -4.33
C ASN A 374 -26.08 -9.14 -3.51
N THR A 375 -25.69 -8.69 -2.34
CA THR A 375 -24.93 -9.53 -1.39
C THR A 375 -25.72 -9.83 -0.15
#